data_cee9cdbd243dc550999dc7c853fbe5d9
#
_entry.id   cee9cdbd243dc550999dc7c853fbe5d9
#
_cell.length_a   1.000
_cell.length_b   1.000
_cell.length_c   1.000
_cell.angle_alpha   90.00
_cell.angle_beta   90.00
_cell.angle_gamma   90.00
#
_symmetry.space_group_name_H-M   'P 1'
#
loop_
_entity.id
_entity.type
_entity.pdbx_description
1 polymer ?
#
loop_
_entity_poly.entity_id
_entity_poly.type
_entity_poly.pdbx_seq_one_letter_code
_entity_poly.pdbx_strand_id
1 'polypeptide(L)'
;WCFGGESYSSPYMGFQQVVKRSGEAGARMTLYRFHVQDPVFFRTDLRITMQALGWRSEGRYLPLQDDISSVVYWYQTEPHAPFPELPERNAREIV
;
A
#
# COMPACT_ATOMS: atom_id res chain seq x y z
N TRP A 1 7.88 -1.84 -10.21
CA TRP A 1 8.69 -0.67 -9.86
C TRP A 1 9.26 -0.82 -8.45
N CYS A 2 10.31 -1.56 -8.29
CA CYS A 2 10.89 -1.76 -6.97
C CYS A 2 12.11 -0.86 -6.76
N PHE A 3 12.08 0.37 -7.24
CA PHE A 3 13.13 1.35 -6.98
C PHE A 3 14.55 0.76 -7.12
N GLY A 4 14.80 -0.03 -8.19
CA GLY A 4 16.04 -0.78 -8.38
C GLY A 4 16.17 -2.04 -7.51
N GLY A 5 15.19 -2.36 -6.66
CA GLY A 5 15.22 -3.53 -5.79
C GLY A 5 16.13 -3.42 -4.58
N GLU A 6 16.64 -2.21 -4.30
CA GLU A 6 17.47 -1.92 -3.14
C GLU A 6 16.72 -1.07 -2.11
N SER A 7 16.98 -1.31 -0.84
CA SER A 7 16.38 -0.53 0.23
C SER A 7 16.98 0.85 0.32
N TYR A 8 16.15 1.85 0.62
CA TYR A 8 16.57 3.20 0.93
C TYR A 8 15.63 3.83 1.98
N SER A 9 16.11 4.85 2.66
CA SER A 9 15.34 5.64 3.61
C SER A 9 15.62 7.12 3.44
N SER A 10 14.57 7.91 3.56
CA SER A 10 14.63 9.37 3.63
C SER A 10 13.62 9.86 4.67
N PRO A 11 13.64 11.15 5.08
CA PRO A 11 12.72 11.64 6.11
C PRO A 11 11.23 11.42 5.82
N TYR A 12 10.81 11.48 4.55
CA TYR A 12 9.40 11.46 4.18
C TYR A 12 8.96 10.28 3.33
N MET A 13 9.89 9.50 2.81
CA MET A 13 9.58 8.31 2.04
C MET A 13 10.72 7.30 2.12
N GLY A 14 10.38 6.04 1.96
CA GLY A 14 11.40 5.01 1.90
C GLY A 14 10.86 3.66 1.46
N PHE A 15 11.77 2.89 0.94
CA PHE A 15 11.67 1.45 0.72
C PHE A 15 12.58 0.78 1.75
N GLN A 16 12.07 0.70 2.96
CA GLN A 16 12.88 0.48 4.14
C GLN A 16 13.46 -0.93 4.21
N GLN A 17 12.71 -1.92 3.76
CA GLN A 17 13.11 -3.32 3.88
C GLN A 17 12.68 -4.12 2.65
N VAL A 18 13.61 -4.94 2.17
CA VAL A 18 13.36 -5.96 1.16
C VAL A 18 13.94 -7.26 1.67
N VAL A 19 13.08 -8.24 1.94
CA VAL A 19 13.51 -9.58 2.31
C VAL A 19 13.25 -10.50 1.13
N LYS A 20 14.32 -10.89 0.43
CA LYS A 20 14.29 -11.90 -0.63
C LYS A 20 14.63 -13.26 -0.02
N ARG A 21 13.74 -14.21 -0.17
CA ARG A 21 14.04 -15.61 0.21
C ARG A 21 14.58 -16.37 -1.00
N SER A 22 15.66 -17.08 -0.78
CA SER A 22 16.24 -17.97 -1.80
C SER A 22 15.26 -19.10 -2.09
N GLY A 23 14.87 -19.27 -3.37
CA GLY A 23 14.01 -20.35 -3.84
C GLY A 23 12.51 -20.17 -3.67
N GLU A 24 12.04 -19.04 -3.11
CA GLU A 24 10.61 -18.71 -3.04
C GLU A 24 10.24 -17.60 -4.02
N ALA A 25 9.05 -17.70 -4.60
CA ALA A 25 8.47 -16.62 -5.38
C ALA A 25 8.06 -15.47 -4.45
N GLY A 26 8.40 -14.26 -4.84
CA GLY A 26 8.05 -13.05 -4.10
C GLY A 26 9.12 -12.58 -3.10
N ALA A 27 9.00 -11.34 -2.74
CA ALA A 27 9.81 -10.69 -1.71
C ALA A 27 8.87 -9.99 -0.71
N ARG A 28 9.24 -9.95 0.56
CA ARG A 28 8.55 -9.11 1.54
C ARG A 28 9.14 -7.73 1.48
N MET A 29 8.28 -6.72 1.40
CA MET A 29 8.67 -5.34 1.22
C MET A 29 7.97 -4.46 2.23
N THR A 30 8.68 -3.46 2.75
CA THR A 30 8.12 -2.43 3.62
C THR A 30 8.39 -1.06 3.03
N LEU A 31 7.32 -0.29 2.83
CA LEU A 31 7.39 1.05 2.26
C LEU A 31 6.65 2.03 3.18
N TYR A 32 7.09 3.28 3.17
CA TYR A 32 6.37 4.38 3.83
C TYR A 32 6.44 5.66 3.00
N ARG A 33 5.42 6.50 3.15
CA ARG A 33 5.38 7.84 2.60
C ARG A 33 4.59 8.77 3.52
N PHE A 34 5.21 9.87 3.89
CA PHE A 34 4.58 10.95 4.63
C PHE A 34 4.43 12.17 3.73
N HIS A 35 3.19 12.56 3.47
CA HIS A 35 2.85 13.72 2.64
C HIS A 35 2.98 15.04 3.41
N VAL A 36 4.18 15.35 3.89
CA VAL A 36 4.47 16.57 4.64
C VAL A 36 4.75 17.73 3.71
N GLN A 37 5.52 17.50 2.65
CA GLN A 37 5.89 18.52 1.67
C GLN A 37 4.85 18.67 0.56
N ASP A 38 4.09 17.62 0.29
CA ASP A 38 3.06 17.53 -0.74
C ASP A 38 1.74 17.02 -0.15
N PRO A 39 1.11 17.74 0.79
CA PRO A 39 -0.08 17.26 1.48
C PRO A 39 -1.26 17.08 0.52
N VAL A 40 -2.02 16.02 0.75
CA VAL A 40 -3.25 15.74 0.01
C VAL A 40 -4.43 16.32 0.79
N PHE A 41 -5.06 17.36 0.24
CA PHE A 41 -6.21 18.01 0.86
C PHE A 41 -7.52 17.39 0.37
N PHE A 42 -8.45 17.21 1.29
CA PHE A 42 -9.81 16.80 0.98
C PHE A 42 -10.82 17.65 1.77
N ARG A 43 -12.07 17.75 1.30
CA ARG A 43 -13.11 18.56 1.93
C ARG A 43 -14.18 17.72 2.60
N THR A 44 -14.66 16.70 1.92
CA THR A 44 -15.83 15.90 2.36
C THR A 44 -15.46 14.48 2.66
N ASP A 45 -14.65 13.85 1.83
CA ASP A 45 -14.27 12.46 1.98
C ASP A 45 -12.87 12.18 1.45
N LEU A 46 -12.29 11.09 1.90
CA LEU A 46 -11.00 10.59 1.47
C LEU A 46 -11.10 9.07 1.26
N ARG A 47 -10.75 8.62 0.07
CA ARG A 47 -10.61 7.21 -0.24
C ARG A 47 -9.18 6.89 -0.65
N ILE A 48 -8.59 5.92 0.02
CA ILE A 48 -7.24 5.46 -0.25
C ILE A 48 -7.31 4.01 -0.68
N THR A 49 -6.64 3.68 -1.78
CA THR A 49 -6.61 2.33 -2.34
C THR A 49 -5.16 1.90 -2.58
N MET A 50 -4.89 0.63 -2.34
CA MET A 50 -3.61 0.01 -2.66
C MET A 50 -3.73 -0.78 -3.96
N GLN A 51 -2.78 -0.59 -4.85
CA GLN A 51 -2.74 -1.30 -6.11
C GLN A 51 -2.05 -2.65 -5.95
N ALA A 52 -2.75 -3.73 -6.29
CA ALA A 52 -2.18 -5.07 -6.39
C ALA A 52 -2.10 -5.46 -7.88
N LEU A 53 -0.99 -5.11 -8.52
CA LEU A 53 -0.80 -5.22 -9.95
C LEU A 53 0.57 -5.80 -10.28
N GLY A 54 0.56 -6.84 -11.10
CA GLY A 54 1.76 -7.41 -11.71
C GLY A 54 1.79 -7.25 -13.23
N TRP A 55 2.79 -7.84 -13.83
CA TRP A 55 3.04 -7.80 -15.26
C TRP A 55 3.12 -9.21 -15.85
N ARG A 56 2.53 -9.37 -17.02
CA ARG A 56 2.72 -10.53 -17.89
C ARG A 56 3.63 -10.17 -19.06
N SER A 57 4.01 -11.16 -19.84
CA SER A 57 4.65 -10.96 -21.13
C SER A 57 3.83 -10.03 -22.04
N GLU A 58 4.49 -9.36 -22.96
CA GLU A 58 3.88 -8.44 -23.93
C GLU A 58 3.20 -7.21 -23.30
N GLY A 59 3.67 -6.75 -22.14
CA GLY A 59 3.16 -5.54 -21.48
C GLY A 59 1.75 -5.64 -20.92
N ARG A 60 1.22 -6.85 -20.74
CA ARG A 60 -0.11 -7.06 -20.17
C ARG A 60 -0.09 -7.02 -18.66
N TYR A 61 -1.16 -6.51 -18.07
CA TYR A 61 -1.34 -6.51 -16.62
C TYR A 61 -1.71 -7.89 -16.08
N LEU A 62 -1.23 -8.19 -14.90
CA LEU A 62 -1.58 -9.37 -14.11
C LEU A 62 -2.20 -8.90 -12.79
N PRO A 63 -3.48 -9.19 -12.51
CA PRO A 63 -4.01 -8.98 -11.17
C PRO A 63 -3.28 -9.90 -10.19
N LEU A 64 -2.84 -9.35 -9.07
CA LEU A 64 -2.16 -10.07 -8.02
C LEU A 64 -3.06 -10.24 -6.81
N GLN A 65 -2.87 -11.35 -6.11
CA GLN A 65 -3.46 -11.64 -4.80
C GLN A 65 -2.32 -11.77 -3.81
N ASP A 66 -1.85 -10.63 -3.30
CA ASP A 66 -0.74 -10.56 -2.37
C ASP A 66 -1.23 -10.33 -0.94
N ASP A 67 -0.47 -10.80 0.02
CA ASP A 67 -0.65 -10.45 1.43
C ASP A 67 -0.17 -9.03 1.66
N ILE A 68 -1.10 -8.08 1.76
CA ILE A 68 -0.83 -6.65 1.91
C ILE A 68 -1.41 -6.15 3.22
N SER A 69 -0.55 -5.60 4.06
CA SER A 69 -0.95 -4.83 5.23
C SER A 69 -0.66 -3.36 5.01
N SER A 70 -1.60 -2.50 5.32
CA SER A 70 -1.42 -1.06 5.16
C SER A 70 -1.98 -0.28 6.35
N VAL A 71 -1.35 0.84 6.65
CA VAL A 71 -1.82 1.80 7.65
C VAL A 71 -1.80 3.18 7.02
N VAL A 72 -2.85 3.94 7.26
CA VAL A 72 -2.97 5.31 6.77
C VAL A 72 -3.30 6.23 7.92
N TYR A 73 -2.65 7.37 7.98
CA TYR A 73 -2.89 8.44 8.94
C TYR A 73 -3.39 9.67 8.21
N TRP A 74 -4.41 10.34 8.78
CA TRP A 74 -4.93 11.59 8.24
C TRP A 74 -5.41 12.50 9.37
N TYR A 75 -5.63 13.75 9.05
CA TYR A 75 -6.23 14.73 9.94
C TYR A 75 -7.60 15.13 9.41
N GLN A 76 -8.57 15.23 10.27
CA GLN A 76 -9.92 15.70 9.94
C GLN A 76 -10.50 16.53 11.06
N THR A 77 -11.47 17.37 10.74
CA THR A 77 -12.29 18.08 11.72
C THR A 77 -13.42 17.20 12.21
N GLU A 78 -13.75 17.34 13.48
CA GLU A 78 -14.92 16.69 14.08
C GLU A 78 -16.16 17.60 14.03
N PRO A 79 -17.41 17.04 14.02
CA PRO A 79 -17.73 15.61 13.98
C PRO A 79 -17.58 15.01 12.57
N HIS A 80 -17.29 13.72 12.52
CA HIS A 80 -17.19 12.97 11.25
C HIS A 80 -18.40 12.03 11.07
N ALA A 81 -18.66 11.62 9.82
CA ALA A 81 -19.62 10.58 9.53
C ALA A 81 -19.12 9.20 10.02
N PRO A 82 -20.01 8.26 10.35
CA PRO A 82 -19.61 6.91 10.71
C PRO A 82 -18.70 6.28 9.64
N PHE A 83 -17.69 5.57 10.10
CA PHE A 83 -16.84 4.80 9.18
C PHE A 83 -17.61 3.63 8.57
N PRO A 84 -17.27 3.20 7.36
CA PRO A 84 -17.82 1.99 6.78
C PRO A 84 -17.60 0.78 7.70
N GLU A 85 -18.57 -0.12 7.74
CA GLU A 85 -18.39 -1.39 8.44
C GLU A 85 -17.27 -2.21 7.80
N LEU A 86 -16.53 -2.91 8.65
CA LEU A 86 -15.52 -3.84 8.14
C LEU A 86 -16.21 -5.00 7.42
N PRO A 87 -15.72 -5.40 6.24
CA PRO A 87 -16.21 -6.59 5.57
C PRO A 87 -16.12 -7.83 6.47
N GLU A 88 -16.99 -8.80 6.24
CA GLU A 88 -16.94 -10.09 6.92
C GLU A 88 -15.57 -10.75 6.81
N ARG A 89 -15.26 -11.63 7.76
CA ARG A 89 -13.97 -12.28 7.86
C ARG A 89 -13.54 -12.95 6.55
N ASN A 90 -14.43 -13.69 5.92
CA ASN A 90 -14.13 -14.40 4.67
C ASN A 90 -13.83 -13.45 3.50
N ALA A 91 -14.44 -12.27 3.48
CA ALA A 91 -14.16 -11.25 2.47
C ALA A 91 -12.79 -10.54 2.65
N ARG A 92 -12.11 -10.79 3.77
CA ARG A 92 -10.79 -10.24 4.11
C ARG A 92 -9.68 -11.29 4.05
N GLU A 93 -10.03 -12.55 3.79
CA GLU A 93 -9.04 -13.62 3.68
C GLU A 93 -8.35 -13.57 2.32
N ILE A 94 -7.06 -13.91 2.33
CA ILE A 94 -6.26 -14.10 1.12
C ILE A 94 -6.52 -15.51 0.63
N VAL A 95 -6.93 -15.64 -0.61
CA VAL A 95 -7.27 -16.92 -1.23
C VAL A 95 -6.18 -17.33 -2.21
#